data_db9072f75ecf6ac6f45b5b91963f5329
#
_entry.id   db9072f75ecf6ac6f45b5b91963f5329
#
_cell.length_a   1.000
_cell.length_b   1.000
_cell.length_c   1.000
_cell.angle_alpha   90.00
_cell.angle_beta   90.00
_cell.angle_gamma   90.00
#
_symmetry.space_group_name_H-M   'P 1'
#
loop_
_entity.id
_entity.type
_entity.pdbx_description
1 polymer ?
#
loop_
_entity_poly.entity_id
_entity_poly.type
_entity_poly.pdbx_seq_one_letter_code
_entity_poly.pdbx_strand_id
1 'polypeptide(L)'
;VKPSAEGLAASAKAAGKKGPPPVHLWNPPFCGDLDMEIRRDGTWFYLGTPIGRHGLVKLFSSILKKEGDRYFLVTPVEKVGI
;
A
#
# COMPACT_ATOMS: atom_id res chain seq x y z
N VAL A 1 -5.68 -16.24 2.11
CA VAL A 1 -5.56 -15.22 3.15
C VAL A 1 -5.90 -13.87 2.55
N LYS A 2 -6.81 -13.15 3.19
CA LYS A 2 -7.18 -11.82 2.71
C LYS A 2 -6.08 -10.82 3.02
N PRO A 3 -5.76 -9.92 2.09
CA PRO A 3 -4.79 -8.87 2.39
C PRO A 3 -5.29 -7.97 3.51
N SER A 4 -4.37 -7.49 4.33
CA SER A 4 -4.69 -6.59 5.42
C SER A 4 -3.69 -5.43 5.45
N ALA A 5 -4.14 -4.29 5.98
CA ALA A 5 -3.27 -3.13 6.09
C ALA A 5 -2.08 -3.41 7.01
N GLU A 6 -2.31 -4.16 8.08
CA GLU A 6 -1.24 -4.50 9.03
C GLU A 6 -0.18 -5.41 8.39
N GLY A 7 -0.60 -6.44 7.67
CA GLY A 7 0.32 -7.32 6.97
C GLY A 7 1.11 -6.58 5.90
N LEU A 8 0.44 -5.69 5.17
CA LEU A 8 1.09 -4.86 4.17
C LEU A 8 2.13 -3.93 4.80
N ALA A 9 1.79 -3.30 5.91
CA ALA A 9 2.70 -2.40 6.61
C ALA A 9 3.94 -3.14 7.09
N ALA A 10 3.77 -4.35 7.63
CA ALA A 10 4.90 -5.17 8.07
C ALA A 10 5.82 -5.53 6.91
N SER A 11 5.25 -5.95 5.78
CA SER A 11 6.02 -6.29 4.59
C SER A 11 6.76 -5.07 4.04
N ALA A 12 6.10 -3.92 4.03
CA ALA A 12 6.70 -2.68 3.53
C ALA A 12 7.86 -2.22 4.42
N LYS A 13 7.70 -2.32 5.74
CA LYS A 13 8.77 -1.98 6.67
C LYS A 13 9.99 -2.86 6.50
N ALA A 14 9.76 -4.15 6.28
CA ALA A 14 10.87 -5.09 6.06
C ALA A 14 11.62 -4.78 4.77
N ALA A 15 10.92 -4.31 3.74
CA ALA A 15 11.50 -4.03 2.43
C ALA A 15 12.15 -2.66 2.32
N GLY A 16 11.66 -1.66 3.08
CA GLY A 16 12.01 -0.27 2.91
C GLY A 16 13.07 0.27 3.85
N LYS A 17 14.13 -0.49 4.13
CA LYS A 17 15.13 -0.08 5.11
C LYS A 17 16.06 1.04 4.66
N LYS A 18 16.26 1.23 3.37
CA LYS A 18 17.16 2.24 2.83
C LYS A 18 16.53 2.96 1.65
N GLY A 19 16.17 4.21 1.84
CA GLY A 19 15.62 5.04 0.77
C GLY A 19 14.24 4.59 0.30
N PRO A 20 13.75 5.18 -0.79
CA PRO A 20 12.45 4.83 -1.33
C PRO A 20 12.42 3.38 -1.83
N PRO A 21 11.35 2.63 -1.56
CA PRO A 21 11.26 1.25 -2.05
C PRO A 21 11.20 1.21 -3.59
N PRO A 22 11.94 0.30 -4.22
CA PRO A 22 11.93 0.20 -5.69
C PRO A 22 10.71 -0.59 -6.17
N VAL A 23 9.51 -0.03 -5.98
CA VAL A 23 8.25 -0.73 -6.30
C VAL A 23 8.16 -1.12 -7.77
N HIS A 24 8.83 -0.38 -8.65
CA HIS A 24 8.84 -0.69 -10.08
C HIS A 24 9.61 -1.97 -10.41
N LEU A 25 10.44 -2.44 -9.50
CA LEU A 25 11.18 -3.69 -9.66
C LEU A 25 10.44 -4.89 -9.06
N TRP A 26 9.40 -4.64 -8.29
CA TRP A 26 8.64 -5.70 -7.64
C TRP A 26 7.46 -6.09 -8.50
N ASN A 27 7.33 -7.38 -8.77
CA ASN A 27 6.24 -7.90 -9.59
C ASN A 27 5.61 -9.13 -8.91
N PRO A 28 5.09 -8.96 -7.67
CA PRO A 28 4.47 -10.08 -6.96
C PRO A 28 3.10 -10.40 -7.54
N PRO A 29 2.55 -11.57 -7.22
CA PRO A 29 1.20 -11.91 -7.64
C PRO A 29 0.18 -10.97 -7.03
N PHE A 30 -0.90 -10.72 -7.78
CA PHE A 30 -2.00 -9.91 -7.30
C PHE A 30 -2.77 -10.68 -6.24
N CYS A 31 -2.93 -10.08 -5.04
CA CYS A 31 -3.54 -10.76 -3.90
C CYS A 31 -5.00 -10.36 -3.66
N GLY A 32 -5.54 -9.46 -4.46
CA GLY A 32 -6.91 -9.00 -4.32
C GLY A 32 -6.99 -7.54 -3.96
N ASP A 33 -8.21 -7.05 -3.76
CA ASP A 33 -8.45 -5.65 -3.42
C ASP A 33 -8.48 -5.46 -1.91
N LEU A 34 -7.98 -4.31 -1.48
CA LEU A 34 -8.03 -3.89 -0.09
C LEU A 34 -9.07 -2.77 0.01
N ASP A 35 -9.89 -2.78 1.08
CA ASP A 35 -10.87 -1.72 1.31
C ASP A 35 -10.17 -0.47 1.83
N MET A 36 -9.51 0.22 0.94
CA MET A 36 -8.75 1.42 1.25
C MET A 36 -9.06 2.46 0.18
N GLU A 37 -9.20 3.72 0.59
CA GLU A 37 -9.53 4.81 -0.29
C GLU A 37 -8.61 5.99 0.00
N ILE A 38 -8.14 6.62 -1.05
CA ILE A 38 -7.42 7.89 -0.95
C ILE A 38 -8.33 8.95 -1.53
N ARG A 39 -8.78 9.88 -0.68
CA ARG A 39 -9.67 10.95 -1.10
C ARG A 39 -8.90 12.10 -1.74
N ARG A 40 -9.65 12.96 -2.43
CA ARG A 40 -9.08 14.06 -3.17
C ARG A 40 -8.24 15.02 -2.31
N ASP A 41 -8.59 15.16 -1.03
CA ASP A 41 -7.84 16.00 -0.10
C ASP A 41 -6.59 15.34 0.47
N GLY A 42 -6.30 14.10 0.05
CA GLY A 42 -5.15 13.36 0.53
C GLY A 42 -5.40 12.49 1.74
N THR A 43 -6.62 12.44 2.24
CA THR A 43 -6.96 11.62 3.39
C THR A 43 -7.09 10.15 2.98
N TRP A 44 -6.42 9.27 3.72
CA TRP A 44 -6.50 7.83 3.49
C TRP A 44 -7.52 7.22 4.44
N PHE A 45 -8.39 6.39 3.89
CA PHE A 45 -9.42 5.67 4.66
C PHE A 45 -9.18 4.17 4.53
N TYR A 46 -9.36 3.46 5.62
CA TYR A 46 -9.29 2.01 5.62
C TYR A 46 -10.55 1.47 6.32
N LEU A 47 -11.29 0.61 5.62
CA LEU A 47 -12.57 0.06 6.11
C LEU A 47 -13.54 1.17 6.51
N GLY A 48 -13.55 2.26 5.76
CA GLY A 48 -14.44 3.39 6.01
C GLY A 48 -14.00 4.33 7.12
N THR A 49 -12.83 4.11 7.72
CA THR A 49 -12.32 4.92 8.82
C THR A 49 -11.04 5.63 8.42
N PRO A 50 -10.90 6.93 8.72
CA PRO A 50 -9.66 7.65 8.39
C PRO A 50 -8.46 7.04 9.13
N ILE A 51 -7.34 6.92 8.43
CA ILE A 51 -6.11 6.45 9.05
C ILE A 51 -5.47 7.62 9.78
N GLY A 52 -5.45 7.56 11.11
CA GLY A 52 -4.91 8.64 11.94
C GLY A 52 -3.41 8.61 12.15
N ARG A 53 -2.74 7.56 11.68
CA ARG A 53 -1.30 7.43 11.85
C ARG A 53 -0.55 7.96 10.64
N HIS A 54 0.08 9.11 10.77
CA HIS A 54 0.84 9.70 9.67
C HIS A 54 1.98 8.82 9.20
N GLY A 55 2.64 8.11 10.12
CA GLY A 55 3.69 7.17 9.75
C GLY A 55 3.20 6.05 8.86
N LEU A 56 2.01 5.56 9.12
CA LEU A 56 1.40 4.50 8.32
C LEU A 56 1.03 5.01 6.93
N VAL A 57 0.43 6.19 6.85
CA VAL A 57 0.11 6.83 5.57
C VAL A 57 1.36 7.07 4.74
N LYS A 58 2.41 7.56 5.39
CA LYS A 58 3.69 7.80 4.72
C LYS A 58 4.29 6.49 4.18
N LEU A 59 4.20 5.42 4.97
CA LEU A 59 4.68 4.11 4.55
C LEU A 59 3.92 3.59 3.34
N PHE A 60 2.60 3.66 3.37
CA PHE A 60 1.78 3.23 2.24
C PHE A 60 2.02 4.09 1.00
N SER A 61 2.23 5.39 1.17
CA SER A 61 2.55 6.27 0.05
C SER A 61 3.83 5.85 -0.65
N SER A 62 4.78 5.34 0.09
CA SER A 62 6.06 4.92 -0.48
C SER A 62 5.96 3.66 -1.32
N ILE A 63 4.92 2.85 -1.13
CA ILE A 63 4.71 1.62 -1.91
C ILE A 63 3.52 1.71 -2.86
N LEU A 64 2.98 2.91 -3.03
CA LEU A 64 1.87 3.14 -3.95
C LEU A 64 2.37 3.13 -5.40
N LYS A 65 1.69 2.36 -6.23
CA LYS A 65 2.04 2.25 -7.64
C LYS A 65 0.78 2.43 -8.48
N LYS A 66 0.86 3.24 -9.52
CA LYS A 66 -0.23 3.41 -10.47
C LYS A 66 0.02 2.57 -11.71
N GLU A 67 -0.97 1.74 -12.07
CA GLU A 67 -0.94 0.96 -13.30
C GLU A 67 -2.22 1.23 -14.08
N GLY A 68 -2.11 1.91 -15.20
CA GLY A 68 -3.27 2.34 -15.95
C GLY A 68 -4.09 3.33 -15.14
N ASP A 69 -5.37 3.04 -14.94
CA ASP A 69 -6.29 3.89 -14.17
C ASP A 69 -6.43 3.44 -12.72
N ARG A 70 -5.66 2.45 -12.29
CA ARG A 70 -5.79 1.90 -10.96
C ARG A 70 -4.54 2.11 -10.13
N TYR A 71 -4.74 2.18 -8.82
CA TYR A 71 -3.65 2.26 -7.85
C TYR A 71 -3.51 0.95 -7.11
N PHE A 72 -2.27 0.62 -6.79
CA PHE A 72 -1.94 -0.61 -6.06
C PHE A 72 -0.93 -0.31 -4.98
N LEU A 73 -0.99 -1.06 -3.89
CA LEU A 73 0.07 -1.08 -2.90
C LEU A 73 0.89 -2.34 -3.15
N VAL A 74 2.18 -2.16 -3.36
CA VAL A 74 3.07 -3.24 -3.79
C VAL A 74 4.18 -3.45 -2.77
N THR A 75 4.38 -4.71 -2.37
CA THR A 75 5.53 -5.14 -1.58
C THR A 75 6.26 -6.21 -2.37
N PRO A 76 7.45 -6.67 -1.93
CA PRO A 76 8.13 -7.75 -2.66
C PRO A 76 7.33 -9.03 -2.75
N VAL A 77 6.36 -9.26 -1.87
CA VAL A 77 5.64 -10.53 -1.79
C VAL A 77 4.16 -10.44 -2.15
N GLU A 78 3.58 -9.22 -2.19
CA GLU A 78 2.16 -9.08 -2.49
C GLU A 78 1.83 -7.75 -3.17
N LYS A 79 0.74 -7.75 -3.91
CA LYS A 79 0.22 -6.59 -4.62
C LYS A 79 -1.28 -6.55 -4.38
N VAL A 80 -1.77 -5.44 -3.84
CA VAL A 80 -3.20 -5.27 -3.56
C VAL A 80 -3.74 -4.03 -4.25
N GLY A 81 -4.96 -4.10 -4.77
CA GLY A 81 -5.65 -2.95 -5.37
C GLY A 81 -6.31 -2.10 -4.30
N ILE A 82 -6.37 -0.80 -4.55
CA ILE A 82 -7.09 0.11 -3.69
C ILE A 82 -8.00 1.03 -4.47
#